data_671e11f40d445b57a1d7ec6b2d031bf3
#
_entry.id   671e11f40d445b57a1d7ec6b2d031bf3
#
_cell.length_a   1.000
_cell.length_b   1.000
_cell.length_c   1.000
_cell.angle_alpha   90.00
_cell.angle_beta   90.00
_cell.angle_gamma   90.00
#
_symmetry.space_group_name_H-M   'P 1'
#
loop_
_entity.id
_entity.type
_entity.pdbx_description
1 polymer ?
#
loop_
_entity_poly.entity_id
_entity_poly.type
_entity_poly.pdbx_seq_one_letter_code
_entity_poly.pdbx_strand_id
1 'polypeptide(L)'
;MLQVDTVTKTYGGRTALREVSFGVGEGRITGFVGANGAGKTTTMRIILGVLSADSGTVRLGGATLTADDRRIFGYMPEERGLYPKMKVAEQITYFGRLHGMTARDAAASTTSLLERLDLAARSNDTVDSLSLGNQQRAQIAAALVHKPEVLVLDEPFSGLDPLGVDSVLTVLQDAASNGAPVLFSSHQLDLVERLCDDLVIIANGEIRASGSREQLQRAYGHDRYELDVDGDLGWLREEPGVTVVDFDRGHALFETADAAVAQSVLKRAIADGAVQRFAPQHPSLAQIFREVIQ
;
A
#
# COMPACT_ATOMS: atom_id res chain seq x y z
N MET A 1 13.36 5.12 9.78
CA MET A 1 13.25 4.45 8.46
C MET A 1 13.58 2.97 8.62
N LEU A 2 12.69 2.07 8.15
CA LEU A 2 12.94 0.62 8.04
C LEU A 2 13.58 0.31 6.68
N GLN A 3 14.64 -0.50 6.64
CA GLN A 3 15.37 -0.85 5.43
C GLN A 3 15.52 -2.36 5.30
N VAL A 4 15.28 -2.87 4.12
CA VAL A 4 15.57 -4.25 3.70
C VAL A 4 16.71 -4.17 2.69
N ASP A 5 17.82 -4.84 2.97
CA ASP A 5 19.05 -4.73 2.18
C ASP A 5 19.46 -6.12 1.63
N THR A 6 19.40 -6.29 0.32
CA THR A 6 19.86 -7.46 -0.45
C THR A 6 19.41 -8.82 0.11
N VAL A 7 18.16 -8.87 0.59
CA VAL A 7 17.60 -10.07 1.22
C VAL A 7 17.35 -11.15 0.18
N THR A 8 17.95 -12.34 0.40
CA THR A 8 17.74 -13.53 -0.41
C THR A 8 17.17 -14.66 0.45
N LYS A 9 16.23 -15.43 -0.13
CA LYS A 9 15.63 -16.62 0.49
C LYS A 9 15.35 -17.71 -0.52
N THR A 10 15.80 -18.92 -0.17
CA THR A 10 15.63 -20.13 -1.01
C THR A 10 14.97 -21.23 -0.20
N TYR A 11 14.05 -21.96 -0.80
CA TYR A 11 13.39 -23.14 -0.24
C TYR A 11 13.57 -24.33 -1.20
N GLY A 12 14.21 -25.41 -0.75
CA GLY A 12 14.33 -26.63 -1.54
C GLY A 12 14.87 -26.43 -2.95
N GLY A 13 15.83 -25.51 -3.12
CA GLY A 13 16.41 -25.17 -4.42
C GLY A 13 15.64 -24.13 -5.24
N ARG A 14 14.46 -23.68 -4.79
CA ARG A 14 13.68 -22.61 -5.43
C ARG A 14 13.94 -21.29 -4.70
N THR A 15 14.45 -20.29 -5.39
CA THR A 15 14.64 -18.94 -4.86
C THR A 15 13.28 -18.24 -4.76
N ALA A 16 12.88 -17.92 -3.53
CA ALA A 16 11.66 -17.18 -3.25
C ALA A 16 11.88 -15.67 -3.21
N LEU A 17 13.08 -15.22 -2.79
CA LEU A 17 13.51 -13.83 -2.81
C LEU A 17 14.93 -13.75 -3.33
N ARG A 18 15.21 -12.81 -4.23
CA ARG A 18 16.51 -12.56 -4.82
C ARG A 18 16.92 -11.11 -4.62
N GLU A 19 17.89 -10.88 -3.74
CA GLU A 19 18.52 -9.58 -3.47
C GLU A 19 17.49 -8.43 -3.26
N VAL A 20 16.40 -8.75 -2.58
CA VAL A 20 15.31 -7.80 -2.31
C VAL A 20 15.83 -6.64 -1.48
N SER A 21 15.69 -5.41 -2.00
CA SER A 21 16.12 -4.19 -1.36
C SER A 21 15.08 -3.08 -1.51
N PHE A 22 14.62 -2.50 -0.39
CA PHE A 22 13.73 -1.34 -0.37
C PHE A 22 13.72 -0.68 1.02
N GLY A 23 13.15 0.53 1.08
CA GLY A 23 12.96 1.27 2.32
C GLY A 23 11.52 1.59 2.60
N VAL A 24 11.17 1.71 3.89
CA VAL A 24 9.89 2.22 4.38
C VAL A 24 10.18 3.46 5.21
N GLY A 25 9.70 4.61 4.73
CA GLY A 25 9.94 5.91 5.35
C GLY A 25 9.27 6.07 6.72
N GLU A 26 9.88 6.83 7.62
CA GLU A 26 9.22 7.25 8.86
C GLU A 26 8.02 8.13 8.53
N GLY A 27 6.92 7.90 9.22
CA GLY A 27 5.69 8.65 9.02
C GLY A 27 5.02 8.43 7.67
N ARG A 28 5.40 7.38 6.94
CA ARG A 28 4.87 7.09 5.60
C ARG A 28 4.17 5.75 5.54
N ILE A 29 3.17 5.69 4.70
CA ILE A 29 2.43 4.46 4.37
C ILE A 29 2.96 3.94 3.04
N THR A 30 3.57 2.76 3.08
CA THR A 30 4.17 2.09 1.91
C THR A 30 3.35 0.86 1.53
N GLY A 31 2.84 0.83 0.31
CA GLY A 31 2.17 -0.31 -0.29
C GLY A 31 3.18 -1.32 -0.87
N PHE A 32 3.11 -2.56 -0.46
CA PHE A 32 3.92 -3.67 -0.98
C PHE A 32 3.09 -4.53 -1.91
N VAL A 33 3.27 -4.35 -3.20
CA VAL A 33 2.36 -4.83 -4.25
C VAL A 33 3.01 -5.94 -5.06
N GLY A 34 2.24 -6.97 -5.38
CA GLY A 34 2.69 -8.10 -6.20
C GLY A 34 1.64 -9.19 -6.29
N ALA A 35 1.74 -10.02 -7.31
CA ALA A 35 0.87 -11.18 -7.47
C ALA A 35 1.03 -12.18 -6.30
N ASN A 36 0.08 -13.11 -6.16
CA ASN A 36 0.20 -14.20 -5.20
C ASN A 36 1.45 -15.04 -5.52
N GLY A 37 2.23 -15.34 -4.48
CA GLY A 37 3.52 -16.04 -4.64
C GLY A 37 4.69 -15.16 -5.08
N ALA A 38 4.52 -13.84 -5.24
CA ALA A 38 5.61 -12.93 -5.63
C ALA A 38 6.71 -12.76 -4.55
N GLY A 39 6.45 -13.17 -3.30
CA GLY A 39 7.41 -13.06 -2.20
C GLY A 39 6.99 -12.10 -1.07
N LYS A 40 5.80 -11.46 -1.14
CA LYS A 40 5.33 -10.47 -0.16
C LYS A 40 5.37 -10.99 1.28
N THR A 41 4.62 -12.04 1.58
CA THR A 41 4.53 -12.65 2.92
C THR A 41 5.89 -13.17 3.40
N THR A 42 6.71 -13.75 2.50
CA THR A 42 8.08 -14.17 2.83
C THR A 42 8.94 -13.00 3.28
N THR A 43 8.90 -11.89 2.56
CA THR A 43 9.62 -10.66 2.92
C THR A 43 9.16 -10.12 4.27
N MET A 44 7.86 -10.02 4.50
CA MET A 44 7.29 -9.55 5.77
C MET A 44 7.70 -10.44 6.94
N ARG A 45 7.67 -11.77 6.78
CA ARG A 45 8.14 -12.71 7.82
C ARG A 45 9.63 -12.56 8.13
N ILE A 46 10.45 -12.20 7.15
CA ILE A 46 11.88 -11.90 7.37
C ILE A 46 12.05 -10.57 8.12
N ILE A 47 11.32 -9.53 7.75
CA ILE A 47 11.30 -8.25 8.48
C ILE A 47 10.97 -8.48 9.97
N LEU A 48 9.97 -9.30 10.24
CA LEU A 48 9.51 -9.64 11.58
C LEU A 48 10.43 -10.64 12.32
N GLY A 49 11.43 -11.21 11.64
CA GLY A 49 12.33 -12.22 12.22
C GLY A 49 11.69 -13.57 12.51
N VAL A 50 10.46 -13.80 12.03
CA VAL A 50 9.79 -15.12 12.07
C VAL A 50 10.47 -16.10 11.13
N LEU A 51 11.09 -15.57 10.08
CA LEU A 51 11.84 -16.31 9.09
C LEU A 51 13.24 -15.70 8.93
N SER A 52 14.27 -16.53 8.90
CA SER A 52 15.64 -16.09 8.64
C SER A 52 15.88 -15.96 7.13
N ALA A 53 16.51 -14.86 6.71
CA ALA A 53 17.08 -14.75 5.38
C ALA A 53 18.30 -15.65 5.22
N ASP A 54 18.61 -16.07 3.99
CA ASP A 54 19.84 -16.81 3.69
C ASP A 54 21.01 -15.83 3.51
N SER A 55 20.74 -14.61 3.04
CA SER A 55 21.67 -13.47 3.00
C SER A 55 20.92 -12.15 3.05
N GLY A 56 21.64 -11.06 3.28
CA GLY A 56 21.08 -9.72 3.42
C GLY A 56 20.71 -9.40 4.87
N THR A 57 20.20 -8.17 5.09
CA THR A 57 19.89 -7.66 6.44
C THR A 57 18.62 -6.82 6.44
N VAL A 58 17.99 -6.74 7.62
CA VAL A 58 16.91 -5.78 7.89
C VAL A 58 17.40 -4.81 8.97
N ARG A 59 17.21 -3.51 8.73
CA ARG A 59 17.67 -2.43 9.61
C ARG A 59 16.52 -1.49 9.98
N LEU A 60 16.63 -0.93 11.17
CA LEU A 60 15.75 0.16 11.61
C LEU A 60 16.64 1.31 12.14
N GLY A 61 16.45 2.52 11.61
CA GLY A 61 17.29 3.67 11.99
C GLY A 61 18.77 3.46 11.70
N GLY A 62 19.14 2.63 10.71
CA GLY A 62 20.52 2.28 10.35
C GLY A 62 21.12 1.09 11.15
N ALA A 63 20.51 0.68 12.25
CA ALA A 63 20.96 -0.48 13.04
C ALA A 63 20.31 -1.78 12.54
N THR A 64 21.09 -2.86 12.49
CA THR A 64 20.56 -4.19 12.16
C THR A 64 19.63 -4.67 13.28
N LEU A 65 18.42 -5.10 12.91
CA LEU A 65 17.41 -5.55 13.86
C LEU A 65 17.77 -6.88 14.53
N THR A 66 17.68 -6.89 15.85
CA THR A 66 17.72 -8.12 16.67
C THR A 66 16.30 -8.64 16.94
N ALA A 67 16.18 -9.79 17.62
CA ALA A 67 14.90 -10.32 18.04
C ALA A 67 14.18 -9.41 19.06
N ASP A 68 14.97 -8.78 19.96
CA ASP A 68 14.42 -7.89 20.98
C ASP A 68 13.90 -6.57 20.40
N ASP A 69 14.57 -6.03 19.40
CA ASP A 69 14.15 -4.81 18.71
C ASP A 69 12.77 -4.96 18.03
N ARG A 70 12.40 -6.20 17.69
CA ARG A 70 11.12 -6.48 17.03
C ARG A 70 9.89 -6.44 17.95
N ARG A 71 10.08 -6.28 19.26
CA ARG A 71 8.98 -6.10 20.23
C ARG A 71 8.19 -4.81 20.00
N ILE A 72 8.80 -3.83 19.32
CA ILE A 72 8.15 -2.56 18.97
C ILE A 72 7.29 -2.65 17.69
N PHE A 73 7.27 -3.83 17.03
CA PHE A 73 6.53 -4.02 15.80
C PHE A 73 5.07 -4.41 16.08
N GLY A 74 4.15 -3.77 15.36
CA GLY A 74 2.79 -4.25 15.19
C GLY A 74 2.72 -5.13 13.94
N TYR A 75 2.20 -6.33 14.09
CA TYR A 75 2.06 -7.28 12.99
C TYR A 75 0.63 -7.78 12.84
N MET A 76 0.16 -7.76 11.61
CA MET A 76 -1.07 -8.42 11.22
C MET A 76 -0.77 -9.43 10.12
N PRO A 77 -0.93 -10.75 10.36
CA PRO A 77 -0.81 -11.77 9.32
C PRO A 77 -2.04 -11.79 8.40
N GLU A 78 -1.87 -12.30 7.17
CA GLU A 78 -2.97 -12.56 6.23
C GLU A 78 -3.98 -13.57 6.81
N GLU A 79 -3.47 -14.64 7.45
CA GLU A 79 -4.32 -15.60 8.15
C GLU A 79 -4.81 -15.03 9.49
N ARG A 80 -6.08 -15.34 9.83
CA ARG A 80 -6.65 -14.85 11.08
C ARG A 80 -6.03 -15.54 12.28
N GLY A 81 -5.23 -14.78 13.03
CA GLY A 81 -4.49 -15.24 14.19
C GLY A 81 -5.20 -15.05 15.55
N LEU A 82 -6.44 -14.58 15.56
CA LEU A 82 -7.19 -14.33 16.79
C LEU A 82 -7.82 -15.63 17.36
N TYR A 83 -7.89 -15.74 18.69
CA TYR A 83 -8.54 -16.88 19.36
C TYR A 83 -10.06 -16.80 19.18
N PRO A 84 -10.71 -17.76 18.50
CA PRO A 84 -12.09 -17.63 18.07
C PRO A 84 -13.09 -17.45 19.21
N LYS A 85 -12.88 -18.15 20.33
CA LYS A 85 -13.79 -18.17 21.48
C LYS A 85 -13.54 -17.08 22.52
N MET A 86 -12.53 -16.28 22.34
CA MET A 86 -12.21 -15.18 23.23
C MET A 86 -13.01 -13.93 22.84
N LYS A 87 -13.42 -13.13 23.82
CA LYS A 87 -14.09 -11.85 23.56
C LYS A 87 -13.13 -10.85 22.93
N VAL A 88 -13.64 -10.02 22.03
CA VAL A 88 -12.85 -9.04 21.28
C VAL A 88 -12.03 -8.13 22.19
N ALA A 89 -12.66 -7.44 23.13
CA ALA A 89 -11.96 -6.52 24.02
C ALA A 89 -10.97 -7.24 24.97
N GLU A 90 -11.34 -8.42 25.45
CA GLU A 90 -10.48 -9.21 26.32
C GLU A 90 -9.19 -9.63 25.59
N GLN A 91 -9.32 -10.07 24.36
CA GLN A 91 -8.17 -10.52 23.56
C GLN A 91 -7.25 -9.38 23.17
N ILE A 92 -7.78 -8.24 22.72
CA ILE A 92 -6.96 -7.07 22.35
C ILE A 92 -6.21 -6.56 23.59
N THR A 93 -6.89 -6.46 24.73
CA THR A 93 -6.28 -6.09 26.02
C THR A 93 -5.16 -7.08 26.40
N TYR A 94 -5.38 -8.38 26.20
CA TYR A 94 -4.39 -9.42 26.45
C TYR A 94 -3.13 -9.22 25.60
N PHE A 95 -3.27 -8.93 24.30
CA PHE A 95 -2.11 -8.63 23.44
C PHE A 95 -1.37 -7.37 23.89
N GLY A 96 -2.07 -6.30 24.28
CA GLY A 96 -1.40 -5.12 24.86
C GLY A 96 -0.56 -5.48 26.08
N ARG A 97 -1.08 -6.34 26.95
CA ARG A 97 -0.35 -6.82 28.13
C ARG A 97 0.87 -7.69 27.79
N LEU A 98 0.77 -8.54 26.76
CA LEU A 98 1.93 -9.31 26.27
C LEU A 98 3.06 -8.44 25.78
N HIS A 99 2.73 -7.26 25.24
CA HIS A 99 3.71 -6.24 24.84
C HIS A 99 4.19 -5.34 26.01
N GLY A 100 3.88 -5.69 27.27
CA GLY A 100 4.38 -5.01 28.46
C GLY A 100 3.53 -3.83 28.95
N MET A 101 2.35 -3.58 28.37
CA MET A 101 1.46 -2.53 28.87
C MET A 101 0.90 -2.88 30.24
N THR A 102 0.63 -1.86 31.06
CA THR A 102 -0.16 -2.05 32.29
C THR A 102 -1.59 -2.49 31.94
N ALA A 103 -2.29 -3.16 32.86
CA ALA A 103 -3.69 -3.57 32.61
C ALA A 103 -4.59 -2.36 32.30
N ARG A 104 -4.34 -1.22 32.96
CA ARG A 104 -5.07 0.03 32.75
C ARG A 104 -4.82 0.62 31.35
N ASP A 105 -3.57 0.71 30.94
CA ASP A 105 -3.21 1.29 29.65
C ASP A 105 -3.64 0.41 28.47
N ALA A 106 -3.51 -0.92 28.62
CA ALA A 106 -4.00 -1.87 27.62
C ALA A 106 -5.53 -1.79 27.46
N ALA A 107 -6.28 -1.70 28.57
CA ALA A 107 -7.74 -1.54 28.51
C ALA A 107 -8.14 -0.21 27.89
N ALA A 108 -7.49 0.89 28.25
CA ALA A 108 -7.76 2.21 27.66
C ALA A 108 -7.45 2.25 26.15
N SER A 109 -6.31 1.70 25.72
CA SER A 109 -5.94 1.58 24.33
C SER A 109 -6.94 0.72 23.54
N THR A 110 -7.35 -0.42 24.12
CA THR A 110 -8.37 -1.30 23.53
C THR A 110 -9.69 -0.58 23.31
N THR A 111 -10.21 0.14 24.32
CA THR A 111 -11.48 0.89 24.18
C THR A 111 -11.39 1.92 23.07
N SER A 112 -10.33 2.73 23.06
CA SER A 112 -10.12 3.73 22.02
C SER A 112 -10.03 3.14 20.61
N LEU A 113 -9.32 2.03 20.43
CA LEU A 113 -9.19 1.36 19.12
C LEU A 113 -10.51 0.74 18.67
N LEU A 114 -11.29 0.12 19.58
CA LEU A 114 -12.59 -0.43 19.25
C LEU A 114 -13.59 0.65 18.84
N GLU A 115 -13.57 1.82 19.48
CA GLU A 115 -14.38 2.97 19.05
C GLU A 115 -14.00 3.45 17.64
N ARG A 116 -12.72 3.63 17.38
CA ARG A 116 -12.19 4.13 16.11
C ARG A 116 -12.37 3.15 14.94
N LEU A 117 -12.45 1.87 15.23
CA LEU A 117 -12.64 0.79 14.25
C LEU A 117 -14.10 0.29 14.18
N ASP A 118 -15.05 1.04 14.74
CA ASP A 118 -16.49 0.71 14.77
C ASP A 118 -16.81 -0.68 15.35
N LEU A 119 -16.05 -1.09 16.38
CA LEU A 119 -16.21 -2.36 17.07
C LEU A 119 -16.69 -2.22 18.51
N ALA A 120 -16.93 -1.00 19.00
CA ALA A 120 -17.31 -0.76 20.40
C ALA A 120 -18.54 -1.56 20.84
N ALA A 121 -19.58 -1.61 20.00
CA ALA A 121 -20.81 -2.39 20.26
C ALA A 121 -20.59 -3.91 20.25
N ARG A 122 -19.46 -4.38 19.70
CA ARG A 122 -19.07 -5.80 19.59
C ARG A 122 -17.98 -6.22 20.56
N SER A 123 -17.59 -5.32 21.47
CA SER A 123 -16.47 -5.52 22.42
C SER A 123 -16.58 -6.81 23.25
N ASN A 124 -17.81 -7.21 23.60
CA ASN A 124 -18.12 -8.41 24.39
C ASN A 124 -18.47 -9.65 23.55
N ASP A 125 -18.55 -9.53 22.24
CA ASP A 125 -18.80 -10.64 21.32
C ASP A 125 -17.56 -11.52 21.22
N THR A 126 -17.72 -12.82 20.94
CA THR A 126 -16.59 -13.69 20.62
C THR A 126 -16.13 -13.44 19.19
N VAL A 127 -14.83 -13.61 18.92
CA VAL A 127 -14.24 -13.34 17.61
C VAL A 127 -14.93 -14.14 16.50
N ASP A 128 -15.28 -15.39 16.73
CA ASP A 128 -15.94 -16.26 15.75
C ASP A 128 -17.39 -15.87 15.45
N SER A 129 -18.02 -15.05 16.29
CA SER A 129 -19.36 -14.52 16.03
C SER A 129 -19.37 -13.28 15.15
N LEU A 130 -18.20 -12.69 14.88
CA LEU A 130 -18.05 -11.50 14.06
C LEU A 130 -18.13 -11.81 12.56
N SER A 131 -18.62 -10.85 11.77
CA SER A 131 -18.42 -10.87 10.31
C SER A 131 -16.94 -10.85 9.94
N LEU A 132 -16.60 -11.28 8.72
CA LEU A 132 -15.22 -11.29 8.23
C LEU A 132 -14.53 -9.91 8.33
N GLY A 133 -15.24 -8.82 7.95
CA GLY A 133 -14.73 -7.46 8.06
C GLY A 133 -14.53 -7.02 9.53
N ASN A 134 -15.42 -7.42 10.45
CA ASN A 134 -15.23 -7.11 11.86
C ASN A 134 -14.06 -7.90 12.48
N GLN A 135 -13.84 -9.15 12.07
CA GLN A 135 -12.66 -9.92 12.46
C GLN A 135 -11.37 -9.26 11.96
N GLN A 136 -11.39 -8.73 10.74
CA GLN A 136 -10.27 -8.00 10.15
C GLN A 136 -9.95 -6.74 10.97
N ARG A 137 -10.97 -5.93 11.28
CA ARG A 137 -10.81 -4.73 12.13
C ARG A 137 -10.31 -5.08 13.55
N ALA A 138 -10.78 -6.18 14.15
CA ALA A 138 -10.29 -6.65 15.43
C ALA A 138 -8.82 -7.08 15.39
N GLN A 139 -8.37 -7.68 14.29
CA GLN A 139 -6.99 -8.07 14.06
C GLN A 139 -6.07 -6.85 13.92
N ILE A 140 -6.53 -5.82 13.23
CA ILE A 140 -5.83 -4.52 13.15
C ILE A 140 -5.74 -3.86 14.53
N ALA A 141 -6.82 -3.86 15.31
CA ALA A 141 -6.78 -3.37 16.68
C ALA A 141 -5.74 -4.10 17.54
N ALA A 142 -5.64 -5.43 17.40
CA ALA A 142 -4.64 -6.23 18.10
C ALA A 142 -3.20 -5.87 17.70
N ALA A 143 -2.96 -5.57 16.41
CA ALA A 143 -1.64 -5.13 15.92
C ALA A 143 -1.26 -3.72 16.42
N LEU A 144 -2.23 -2.87 16.73
CA LEU A 144 -2.04 -1.47 17.12
C LEU A 144 -2.08 -1.22 18.63
N VAL A 145 -2.62 -2.14 19.44
CA VAL A 145 -2.96 -1.88 20.85
C VAL A 145 -1.78 -1.41 21.70
N HIS A 146 -0.58 -1.91 21.41
CA HIS A 146 0.64 -1.57 22.14
C HIS A 146 1.37 -0.33 21.59
N LYS A 147 0.74 0.41 20.65
CA LYS A 147 1.29 1.60 20.01
C LYS A 147 2.66 1.34 19.38
N PRO A 148 2.73 0.46 18.39
CA PRO A 148 3.97 0.05 17.77
C PRO A 148 4.71 1.21 17.10
N GLU A 149 6.05 1.14 17.07
CA GLU A 149 6.91 2.07 16.36
C GLU A 149 7.06 1.70 14.86
N VAL A 150 6.71 0.48 14.47
CA VAL A 150 6.71 -0.02 13.09
C VAL A 150 5.49 -0.88 12.88
N LEU A 151 4.80 -0.72 11.75
CA LEU A 151 3.64 -1.54 11.38
C LEU A 151 3.93 -2.37 10.13
N VAL A 152 3.65 -3.66 10.19
CA VAL A 152 3.73 -4.61 9.06
C VAL A 152 2.40 -5.35 8.98
N LEU A 153 1.65 -5.14 7.90
CA LEU A 153 0.28 -5.61 7.76
C LEU A 153 0.12 -6.40 6.46
N ASP A 154 -0.25 -7.67 6.55
CA ASP A 154 -0.46 -8.53 5.37
C ASP A 154 -1.94 -8.53 4.99
N GLU A 155 -2.28 -7.92 3.82
CA GLU A 155 -3.63 -7.76 3.28
C GLU A 155 -4.65 -7.13 4.27
N PRO A 156 -4.36 -5.96 4.90
CA PRO A 156 -5.19 -5.41 5.99
C PRO A 156 -6.60 -4.99 5.56
N PHE A 157 -6.83 -4.75 4.28
CA PHE A 157 -8.11 -4.29 3.73
C PHE A 157 -8.96 -5.41 3.14
N SER A 158 -8.48 -6.66 3.21
CA SER A 158 -9.21 -7.82 2.68
C SER A 158 -10.53 -8.04 3.40
N GLY A 159 -11.63 -8.12 2.62
CA GLY A 159 -12.97 -8.40 3.16
C GLY A 159 -13.63 -7.23 3.91
N LEU A 160 -13.08 -6.02 3.80
CA LEU A 160 -13.69 -4.80 4.33
C LEU A 160 -14.66 -4.20 3.30
N ASP A 161 -15.74 -3.62 3.80
CA ASP A 161 -16.58 -2.70 3.06
C ASP A 161 -15.93 -1.29 2.98
N PRO A 162 -16.42 -0.37 2.13
CA PRO A 162 -15.83 0.96 2.00
C PRO A 162 -15.69 1.73 3.31
N LEU A 163 -16.68 1.65 4.21
CA LEU A 163 -16.63 2.31 5.53
C LEU A 163 -15.56 1.67 6.44
N GLY A 164 -15.44 0.33 6.36
CA GLY A 164 -14.38 -0.40 7.07
C GLY A 164 -12.98 -0.03 6.56
N VAL A 165 -12.81 0.19 5.26
CA VAL A 165 -11.56 0.69 4.69
C VAL A 165 -11.23 2.07 5.26
N ASP A 166 -12.19 3.00 5.30
CA ASP A 166 -11.95 4.37 5.78
C ASP A 166 -11.60 4.40 7.27
N SER A 167 -12.28 3.61 8.12
CA SER A 167 -11.95 3.52 9.54
C SER A 167 -10.56 2.93 9.79
N VAL A 168 -10.18 1.89 9.06
CA VAL A 168 -8.83 1.31 9.12
C VAL A 168 -7.78 2.30 8.63
N LEU A 169 -8.03 2.97 7.50
CA LEU A 169 -7.11 3.98 6.98
C LEU A 169 -6.83 5.08 7.99
N THR A 170 -7.86 5.59 8.66
CA THR A 170 -7.71 6.63 9.68
C THR A 170 -6.77 6.22 10.80
N VAL A 171 -6.88 4.98 11.31
CA VAL A 171 -5.99 4.52 12.38
C VAL A 171 -4.56 4.27 11.91
N LEU A 172 -4.36 3.87 10.63
CA LEU A 172 -3.03 3.70 10.05
C LEU A 172 -2.35 5.06 9.77
N GLN A 173 -3.12 6.04 9.29
CA GLN A 173 -2.64 7.41 9.09
C GLN A 173 -2.21 8.07 10.40
N ASP A 174 -2.96 7.84 11.48
CA ASP A 174 -2.55 8.33 12.80
C ASP A 174 -1.27 7.67 13.29
N ALA A 175 -1.10 6.36 13.08
CA ALA A 175 0.15 5.68 13.42
C ALA A 175 1.33 6.25 12.62
N ALA A 176 1.15 6.46 11.30
CA ALA A 176 2.15 7.10 10.45
C ALA A 176 2.43 8.54 10.90
N SER A 177 1.41 9.35 11.17
CA SER A 177 1.57 10.74 11.63
C SER A 177 2.33 10.84 12.95
N ASN A 178 2.32 9.78 13.77
CA ASN A 178 3.14 9.67 14.97
C ASN A 178 4.57 9.15 14.71
N GLY A 179 4.97 9.03 13.44
CA GLY A 179 6.32 8.68 13.02
C GLY A 179 6.53 7.22 12.64
N ALA A 180 5.56 6.33 12.88
CA ALA A 180 5.70 4.91 12.57
C ALA A 180 5.78 4.68 11.04
N PRO A 181 6.82 4.00 10.50
CA PRO A 181 6.77 3.44 9.16
C PRO A 181 5.70 2.35 9.09
N VAL A 182 4.82 2.44 8.10
CA VAL A 182 3.74 1.49 7.85
C VAL A 182 3.99 0.78 6.53
N LEU A 183 4.17 -0.53 6.57
CA LEU A 183 4.26 -1.40 5.39
C LEU A 183 3.02 -2.28 5.34
N PHE A 184 2.27 -2.24 4.25
CA PHE A 184 1.19 -3.20 4.07
C PHE A 184 1.23 -3.85 2.70
N SER A 185 0.89 -5.15 2.64
CA SER A 185 0.72 -5.83 1.36
C SER A 185 -0.69 -5.62 0.82
N SER A 186 -0.81 -5.56 -0.49
CA SER A 186 -2.09 -5.66 -1.19
C SER A 186 -1.92 -6.17 -2.60
N HIS A 187 -2.98 -6.79 -3.12
CA HIS A 187 -3.16 -7.10 -4.54
C HIS A 187 -4.19 -6.16 -5.20
N GLN A 188 -4.84 -5.27 -4.43
CA GLN A 188 -5.84 -4.30 -4.90
C GLN A 188 -5.16 -2.96 -5.22
N LEU A 189 -4.75 -2.78 -6.48
CA LEU A 189 -3.95 -1.63 -6.90
C LEU A 189 -4.67 -0.29 -6.73
N ASP A 190 -5.98 -0.23 -7.01
CA ASP A 190 -6.77 1.00 -6.87
C ASP A 190 -6.81 1.49 -5.42
N LEU A 191 -6.83 0.55 -4.47
CA LEU A 191 -6.82 0.86 -3.05
C LEU A 191 -5.45 1.39 -2.63
N VAL A 192 -4.38 0.72 -3.09
CA VAL A 192 -3.00 1.13 -2.83
C VAL A 192 -2.73 2.51 -3.42
N GLU A 193 -3.19 2.80 -4.64
CA GLU A 193 -3.06 4.11 -5.28
C GLU A 193 -3.69 5.24 -4.48
N ARG A 194 -4.81 4.96 -3.81
CA ARG A 194 -5.51 5.94 -2.99
C ARG A 194 -4.86 6.16 -1.62
N LEU A 195 -4.22 5.12 -1.05
CA LEU A 195 -3.84 5.10 0.36
C LEU A 195 -2.35 5.29 0.64
N CYS A 196 -1.46 5.03 -0.34
CA CYS A 196 -0.02 4.99 -0.10
C CYS A 196 0.69 6.27 -0.51
N ASP A 197 1.69 6.62 0.27
CA ASP A 197 2.69 7.64 -0.07
C ASP A 197 3.76 7.06 -1.00
N ASP A 198 4.19 5.83 -0.69
CA ASP A 198 5.23 5.09 -1.39
C ASP A 198 4.75 3.70 -1.81
N LEU A 199 5.41 3.16 -2.81
CA LEU A 199 5.11 1.84 -3.37
C LEU A 199 6.37 1.03 -3.55
N VAL A 200 6.22 -0.27 -3.33
CA VAL A 200 7.23 -1.28 -3.66
C VAL A 200 6.54 -2.37 -4.46
N ILE A 201 6.96 -2.58 -5.70
CA ILE A 201 6.41 -3.60 -6.60
C ILE A 201 7.38 -4.77 -6.63
N ILE A 202 6.88 -5.96 -6.25
CA ILE A 202 7.64 -7.21 -6.26
C ILE A 202 7.03 -8.19 -7.27
N ALA A 203 7.87 -8.82 -8.08
CA ALA A 203 7.48 -9.91 -8.96
C ALA A 203 8.57 -10.98 -9.02
N ASN A 204 8.19 -12.25 -8.95
CA ASN A 204 9.10 -13.40 -9.01
C ASN A 204 10.26 -13.33 -7.99
N GLY A 205 9.99 -12.77 -6.82
CA GLY A 205 10.97 -12.62 -5.74
C GLY A 205 11.97 -11.48 -5.92
N GLU A 206 11.76 -10.57 -6.86
CA GLU A 206 12.62 -9.41 -7.14
C GLU A 206 11.83 -8.11 -7.04
N ILE A 207 12.45 -7.05 -6.52
CA ILE A 207 11.87 -5.70 -6.58
C ILE A 207 11.98 -5.21 -8.03
N ARG A 208 10.85 -4.88 -8.62
CA ARG A 208 10.75 -4.35 -9.98
C ARG A 208 10.75 -2.83 -10.00
N ALA A 209 10.08 -2.22 -9.04
CA ALA A 209 10.05 -0.77 -8.87
C ALA A 209 9.81 -0.40 -7.41
N SER A 210 10.36 0.72 -6.97
CA SER A 210 10.09 1.29 -5.65
C SER A 210 10.26 2.81 -5.68
N GLY A 211 9.43 3.53 -4.93
CA GLY A 211 9.49 4.99 -4.82
C GLY A 211 8.14 5.62 -4.48
N SER A 212 8.10 6.94 -4.42
CA SER A 212 6.83 7.63 -4.27
C SER A 212 5.94 7.44 -5.50
N ARG A 213 4.64 7.59 -5.30
CA ARG A 213 3.67 7.52 -6.40
C ARG A 213 4.08 8.43 -7.56
N GLU A 214 4.47 9.68 -7.26
CA GLU A 214 4.88 10.66 -8.27
C GLU A 214 6.18 10.25 -8.99
N GLN A 215 7.14 9.64 -8.26
CA GLN A 215 8.36 9.12 -8.86
C GLN A 215 8.07 7.99 -9.85
N LEU A 216 7.21 7.04 -9.45
CA LEU A 216 6.83 5.93 -10.31
C LEU A 216 6.01 6.41 -11.51
N GLN A 217 5.08 7.33 -11.32
CA GLN A 217 4.32 7.93 -12.41
C GLN A 217 5.21 8.66 -13.43
N ARG A 218 6.26 9.34 -12.98
CA ARG A 218 7.24 9.98 -13.88
C ARG A 218 8.16 8.98 -14.57
N ALA A 219 8.57 7.92 -13.87
CA ALA A 219 9.51 6.93 -14.41
C ALA A 219 8.87 6.02 -15.46
N TYR A 220 7.58 5.69 -15.28
CA TYR A 220 6.83 4.76 -16.13
C TYR A 220 5.67 5.44 -16.87
N GLY A 221 5.49 6.74 -16.69
CA GLY A 221 4.48 7.53 -17.39
C GLY A 221 4.99 7.97 -18.75
N HIS A 222 4.23 7.70 -19.80
CA HIS A 222 4.30 8.48 -21.01
C HIS A 222 3.58 9.81 -20.76
N ASP A 223 4.07 10.92 -21.33
CA ASP A 223 3.38 12.21 -21.27
C ASP A 223 2.07 12.10 -22.05
N ARG A 224 1.03 11.69 -21.35
CA ARG A 224 -0.32 11.52 -21.85
C ARG A 224 -1.16 12.75 -21.53
N TYR A 225 -2.00 13.14 -22.48
CA TYR A 225 -2.90 14.28 -22.32
C TYR A 225 -4.31 13.89 -22.74
N GLU A 226 -5.27 14.32 -21.94
CA GLU A 226 -6.69 14.24 -22.24
C GLU A 226 -7.15 15.59 -22.76
N LEU A 227 -7.84 15.58 -23.90
CA LEU A 227 -8.38 16.78 -24.54
C LEU A 227 -9.87 16.57 -24.85
N ASP A 228 -10.71 17.45 -24.31
CA ASP A 228 -12.13 17.51 -24.60
C ASP A 228 -12.43 18.87 -25.26
N VAL A 229 -13.08 18.82 -26.41
CA VAL A 229 -13.48 20.02 -27.17
C VAL A 229 -14.94 19.91 -27.65
N ASP A 230 -15.53 21.06 -27.93
CA ASP A 230 -16.78 21.15 -28.63
C ASP A 230 -16.51 21.14 -30.15
N GLY A 231 -16.21 19.96 -30.71
CA GLY A 231 -15.81 19.83 -32.10
C GLY A 231 -15.26 18.45 -32.45
N ASP A 232 -14.55 18.37 -33.59
CA ASP A 232 -13.89 17.16 -34.06
C ASP A 232 -12.36 17.25 -33.88
N LEU A 233 -11.80 16.27 -33.19
CA LEU A 233 -10.37 16.14 -32.95
C LEU A 233 -9.66 15.21 -33.97
N GLY A 234 -10.30 14.85 -35.08
CA GLY A 234 -9.73 13.93 -36.08
C GLY A 234 -8.37 14.33 -36.60
N TRP A 235 -8.05 15.63 -36.59
CA TRP A 235 -6.77 16.20 -36.99
C TRP A 235 -5.59 15.79 -36.09
N LEU A 236 -5.85 15.36 -34.84
CA LEU A 236 -4.79 14.87 -33.92
C LEU A 236 -4.00 13.68 -34.48
N ARG A 237 -4.64 12.86 -35.32
CA ARG A 237 -4.00 11.67 -35.94
C ARG A 237 -2.91 12.06 -36.93
N GLU A 238 -2.95 13.28 -37.47
CA GLU A 238 -2.01 13.80 -38.45
C GLU A 238 -1.00 14.76 -37.81
N GLU A 239 -1.15 15.07 -36.49
CA GLU A 239 -0.27 16.00 -35.81
C GLU A 239 1.10 15.37 -35.53
N PRO A 240 2.21 15.98 -36.01
CA PRO A 240 3.55 15.45 -35.82
C PRO A 240 3.92 15.35 -34.33
N GLY A 241 4.44 14.19 -33.92
CA GLY A 241 4.86 13.95 -32.53
C GLY A 241 3.72 13.61 -31.58
N VAL A 242 2.52 13.37 -32.12
CA VAL A 242 1.34 12.91 -31.37
C VAL A 242 1.04 11.45 -31.71
N THR A 243 0.78 10.63 -30.69
CA THR A 243 0.25 9.29 -30.83
C THR A 243 -1.13 9.22 -30.15
N VAL A 244 -2.19 9.09 -30.93
CA VAL A 244 -3.55 9.00 -30.39
C VAL A 244 -3.76 7.62 -29.78
N VAL A 245 -4.11 7.56 -28.47
CA VAL A 245 -4.34 6.35 -27.70
C VAL A 245 -5.82 5.97 -27.72
N ASP A 246 -6.69 6.97 -27.54
CA ASP A 246 -8.15 6.82 -27.59
C ASP A 246 -8.77 8.05 -28.24
N PHE A 247 -9.92 7.85 -28.91
CA PHE A 247 -10.54 8.90 -29.71
C PHE A 247 -12.05 8.65 -29.86
N ASP A 248 -12.83 9.62 -29.42
CA ASP A 248 -14.28 9.68 -29.70
C ASP A 248 -14.71 11.12 -29.99
N ARG A 249 -14.75 11.49 -31.30
CA ARG A 249 -15.13 12.81 -31.80
C ARG A 249 -14.48 13.98 -31.08
N GLY A 250 -15.15 14.53 -30.06
CA GLY A 250 -14.68 15.67 -29.26
C GLY A 250 -13.81 15.29 -28.05
N HIS A 251 -13.54 14.01 -27.84
CA HIS A 251 -12.65 13.51 -26.81
C HIS A 251 -11.47 12.80 -27.42
N ALA A 252 -10.28 13.09 -26.92
CA ALA A 252 -9.06 12.38 -27.31
C ALA A 252 -8.12 12.19 -26.13
N LEU A 253 -7.53 11.00 -26.06
CA LEU A 253 -6.36 10.69 -25.23
C LEU A 253 -5.16 10.50 -26.15
N PHE A 254 -4.11 11.28 -25.97
CA PHE A 254 -2.93 11.21 -26.81
C PHE A 254 -1.64 11.24 -26.02
N GLU A 255 -0.59 10.67 -26.58
CA GLU A 255 0.77 10.66 -26.06
C GLU A 255 1.65 11.60 -26.91
N THR A 256 2.58 12.28 -26.25
CA THR A 256 3.67 13.01 -26.89
C THR A 256 4.91 12.98 -26.01
N ALA A 257 6.07 12.90 -26.62
CA ALA A 257 7.35 12.94 -25.90
C ALA A 257 7.83 14.37 -25.58
N ASP A 258 7.13 15.41 -26.11
CA ASP A 258 7.52 16.80 -25.96
C ASP A 258 6.34 17.67 -25.48
N ALA A 259 6.52 18.28 -24.33
CA ALA A 259 5.56 19.22 -23.76
C ALA A 259 5.25 20.40 -24.72
N ALA A 260 6.17 20.79 -25.60
CA ALA A 260 5.93 21.81 -26.61
C ALA A 260 4.90 21.37 -27.65
N VAL A 261 4.89 20.08 -28.01
CA VAL A 261 3.87 19.49 -28.90
C VAL A 261 2.50 19.53 -28.23
N ALA A 262 2.41 19.15 -26.94
CA ALA A 262 1.16 19.24 -26.19
C ALA A 262 0.60 20.67 -26.15
N GLN A 263 1.48 21.68 -25.98
CA GLN A 263 1.08 23.08 -26.02
C GLN A 263 0.63 23.53 -27.42
N SER A 264 1.22 22.99 -28.48
CA SER A 264 0.81 23.26 -29.87
C SER A 264 -0.57 22.68 -30.15
N VAL A 265 -0.81 21.44 -29.69
CA VAL A 265 -2.13 20.79 -29.74
C VAL A 265 -3.20 21.64 -29.04
N LEU A 266 -2.91 22.11 -27.82
CA LEU A 266 -3.84 22.96 -27.07
C LEU A 266 -4.13 24.27 -27.81
N LYS A 267 -3.12 24.94 -28.35
CA LYS A 267 -3.31 26.20 -29.11
C LYS A 267 -4.17 25.98 -30.34
N ARG A 268 -3.98 24.89 -31.07
CA ARG A 268 -4.78 24.54 -32.23
C ARG A 268 -6.23 24.23 -31.81
N ALA A 269 -6.42 23.43 -30.77
CA ALA A 269 -7.73 23.11 -30.26
C ALA A 269 -8.53 24.35 -29.84
N ILE A 270 -7.88 25.33 -29.19
CA ILE A 270 -8.51 26.61 -28.81
C ILE A 270 -8.89 27.45 -30.07
N ALA A 271 -8.07 27.38 -31.14
CA ALA A 271 -8.36 28.10 -32.38
C ALA A 271 -9.55 27.48 -33.16
N ASP A 272 -9.70 26.16 -33.08
CA ASP A 272 -10.73 25.41 -33.82
C ASP A 272 -12.07 25.31 -33.06
N GLY A 273 -12.07 25.56 -31.72
CA GLY A 273 -13.30 25.50 -30.93
C GLY A 273 -13.11 25.72 -29.42
N ALA A 274 -14.18 25.50 -28.68
CA ALA A 274 -14.15 25.63 -27.22
C ALA A 274 -13.51 24.38 -26.58
N VAL A 275 -12.37 24.57 -25.92
CA VAL A 275 -11.73 23.53 -25.10
C VAL A 275 -12.44 23.44 -23.77
N GLN A 276 -13.02 22.27 -23.47
CA GLN A 276 -13.70 21.99 -22.20
C GLN A 276 -12.71 21.44 -21.16
N ARG A 277 -11.73 20.64 -21.62
CA ARG A 277 -10.69 20.06 -20.76
C ARG A 277 -9.39 19.87 -21.53
N PHE A 278 -8.30 20.22 -20.89
CA PHE A 278 -6.94 19.81 -21.28
C PHE A 278 -6.15 19.51 -20.01
N ALA A 279 -5.83 18.25 -19.81
CA ALA A 279 -5.15 17.81 -18.59
C ALA A 279 -4.10 16.74 -18.88
N PRO A 280 -2.92 16.81 -18.23
CA PRO A 280 -2.00 15.68 -18.24
C PRO A 280 -2.67 14.48 -17.54
N GLN A 281 -2.55 13.32 -18.15
CA GLN A 281 -3.00 12.05 -17.58
C GLN A 281 -1.78 11.28 -17.09
N HIS A 282 -1.75 11.01 -15.79
CA HIS A 282 -0.74 10.15 -15.22
C HIS A 282 -1.19 8.69 -15.30
N PRO A 283 -0.27 7.74 -15.57
CA PRO A 283 -0.63 6.33 -15.59
C PRO A 283 -1.14 5.91 -14.21
N SER A 284 -2.20 5.11 -14.19
CA SER A 284 -2.65 4.47 -12.97
C SER A 284 -1.61 3.46 -12.48
N LEU A 285 -1.61 3.16 -11.18
CA LEU A 285 -0.74 2.12 -10.64
C LEU A 285 -0.97 0.76 -11.32
N ALA A 286 -2.19 0.48 -11.75
CA ALA A 286 -2.51 -0.72 -12.50
C ALA A 286 -1.83 -0.76 -13.88
N GLN A 287 -1.63 0.38 -14.51
CA GLN A 287 -0.88 0.49 -15.77
C GLN A 287 0.62 0.30 -15.50
N ILE A 288 1.18 1.03 -14.54
CA ILE A 288 2.59 0.88 -14.11
C ILE A 288 2.89 -0.56 -13.72
N PHE A 289 2.02 -1.19 -12.92
CA PHE A 289 2.19 -2.57 -12.50
C PHE A 289 2.26 -3.55 -13.68
N ARG A 290 1.39 -3.39 -14.68
CA ARG A 290 1.41 -4.23 -15.89
C ARG A 290 2.70 -4.06 -16.69
N GLU A 291 3.18 -2.84 -16.84
CA GLU A 291 4.40 -2.51 -17.59
C GLU A 291 5.66 -3.06 -16.89
N VAL A 292 5.71 -2.95 -15.57
CA VAL A 292 6.86 -3.37 -14.74
C VAL A 292 6.98 -4.89 -14.60
N ILE A 293 5.86 -5.64 -14.75
CA ILE A 293 5.84 -7.10 -14.59
C ILE A 293 6.05 -7.85 -15.93
N GLN A 294 5.82 -7.20 -17.06
CA GLN A 294 6.13 -7.76 -18.39
C GLN A 294 7.65 -7.87 -18.59
#